data_59c902d317f995864449eedd9bafec14
#
_entry.id   59c902d317f995864449eedd9bafec14
#
_cell.length_a   1.000
_cell.length_b   1.000
_cell.length_c   1.000
_cell.angle_alpha   90.00
_cell.angle_beta   90.00
_cell.angle_gamma   90.00
#
_symmetry.space_group_name_H-M   'P 1'
#
loop_
_entity.id
_entity.type
_entity.pdbx_description
1 polymer ?
#
loop_
_entity_poly.entity_id
_entity_poly.type
_entity_poly.pdbx_seq_one_letter_code
_entity_poly.pdbx_strand_id
1 'polypeptide(L)'
;MTDCCPALSSPPGDSQVENNRQENKPQIQETTSVQGDIRSFSFDGREVQLTINRFAPQANGSVLLECGGTAVLVTVTCSAAREGVDFLPLLCDYEERMYAAGRIPGSYQRREGRPPERVILTCRLMDRPLRPLFPSWLRDDIQVVATCQASDERMPPDVLAVTGASMATLLARLPFAGPMAAVRVGLLGDDFVINPSFREIERSDLDLVVAGTPDGVVMVEAGAKQLPEQDVIEAIDFGYEAVLELIQHQRTILKELAIEPVPVAPEAIDETVFTYLEQQCASGICSVLGEFDLKKSDRDNKLNAIKAQVASGIVNLAEDHPVRMAVASNIKTLSSSYKALTKKLMRAQIIVDGKRVDGRDLNQVRSIASEVGILPRKVHGSAVFQRGLTQVLSTTTLGTPSDAQELDDLNPSNEKTYLHHYNFPPFSVGETKPLRSPGRREIGHGALAERALIPVLPNKEDFPYVVRVVSEVLSSNGSTSMASVCGSTMALMDAGVPLKAMVSGAAMGLVKEGDQVRILTDIQGIEDFLGDMDFKVAGTEKGITALQMDMKITGLPMATIGQAINQAQ
;
A
#
# COMPACT_ATOMS: atom_id res chain seq x y z
N MET A 1 64.88 9.05 8.21
CA MET A 1 65.48 10.39 8.30
C MET A 1 64.38 11.25 8.85
N THR A 2 64.33 11.28 10.14
CA THR A 2 64.82 12.25 11.15
C THR A 2 63.90 13.46 11.25
N ASP A 3 63.13 13.45 12.31
CA ASP A 3 63.08 14.39 13.45
C ASP A 3 62.84 15.87 13.14
N CYS A 4 61.82 16.43 13.80
CA CYS A 4 61.98 17.50 14.78
C CYS A 4 60.63 18.05 15.29
N CYS A 5 60.25 17.69 16.47
CA CYS A 5 59.48 18.58 17.38
C CYS A 5 60.45 19.41 18.22
N PRO A 6 60.15 20.65 18.53
CA PRO A 6 60.66 21.25 19.78
C PRO A 6 59.52 21.58 20.75
N ALA A 7 59.77 21.19 22.01
CA ALA A 7 59.09 21.60 23.20
C ALA A 7 59.32 23.08 23.51
N LEU A 8 58.28 23.77 24.01
CA LEU A 8 58.41 25.09 24.62
C LEU A 8 58.03 25.02 26.12
N SER A 9 59.00 25.46 26.86
CA SER A 9 59.08 25.59 28.31
C SER A 9 58.19 26.64 28.91
N SER A 10 57.74 26.37 30.15
CA SER A 10 57.08 27.29 31.06
C SER A 10 58.02 28.38 31.61
N PRO A 11 57.53 29.55 31.95
CA PRO A 11 58.14 30.43 32.93
C PRO A 11 57.30 30.61 34.19
N PRO A 12 57.91 31.09 35.30
CA PRO A 12 57.38 30.98 36.65
C PRO A 12 56.73 32.27 37.23
N GLY A 13 55.89 32.07 38.25
CA GLY A 13 55.92 32.81 39.51
C GLY A 13 55.10 34.11 39.62
N ASP A 14 54.14 34.02 40.57
CA ASP A 14 53.73 34.99 41.59
C ASP A 14 53.03 36.31 41.21
N SER A 15 51.76 36.44 41.60
CA SER A 15 51.40 37.26 42.80
C SER A 15 49.86 37.29 42.98
N GLN A 16 49.48 37.16 44.23
CA GLN A 16 48.09 37.28 44.77
C GLN A 16 47.50 38.65 44.45
N VAL A 17 46.29 38.65 43.87
CA VAL A 17 45.35 39.73 44.06
C VAL A 17 43.96 39.08 44.27
N GLU A 18 43.52 39.11 45.53
CA GLU A 18 42.13 38.87 45.89
C GLU A 18 41.23 39.87 45.17
N ASN A 19 40.34 39.39 44.35
CA ASN A 19 39.20 40.16 43.88
C ASN A 19 37.93 39.31 43.95
N ASN A 20 37.11 39.63 44.94
CA ASN A 20 35.72 39.24 45.08
C ASN A 20 34.96 39.51 43.77
N ARG A 21 34.75 38.48 42.97
CA ARG A 21 33.67 38.40 42.02
C ARG A 21 32.81 37.22 42.41
N GLN A 22 31.66 37.52 43.01
CA GLN A 22 30.53 36.60 43.04
C GLN A 22 30.24 36.19 41.59
N GLU A 23 30.72 35.02 41.17
CA GLU A 23 30.30 34.35 39.95
C GLU A 23 28.85 33.90 40.16
N ASN A 24 27.92 34.65 39.57
CA ASN A 24 26.60 34.14 39.22
C ASN A 24 26.82 32.96 38.27
N LYS A 25 27.00 31.76 38.81
CA LYS A 25 26.81 30.53 38.01
C LYS A 25 25.37 30.53 37.56
N PRO A 26 25.08 30.44 36.22
CA PRO A 26 23.72 30.18 35.79
C PRO A 26 23.31 28.88 36.49
N GLN A 27 22.25 28.93 37.27
CA GLN A 27 21.56 27.73 37.73
C GLN A 27 21.13 27.01 36.46
N ILE A 28 21.79 25.88 36.19
CA ILE A 28 21.29 24.91 35.24
C ILE A 28 19.95 24.47 35.83
N GLN A 29 18.87 25.02 35.29
CA GLN A 29 17.53 24.50 35.60
C GLN A 29 17.61 22.99 35.38
N GLU A 30 17.26 22.24 36.40
CA GLU A 30 17.04 20.80 36.31
C GLU A 30 16.20 20.56 35.04
N THR A 31 16.76 19.84 34.10
CA THR A 31 16.06 19.40 32.91
C THR A 31 14.84 18.63 33.37
N THR A 32 13.68 19.23 33.26
CA THR A 32 12.42 18.55 33.43
C THR A 32 12.49 17.32 32.53
N SER A 33 12.47 16.13 33.12
CA SER A 33 12.42 14.87 32.39
C SER A 33 11.24 14.96 31.44
N VAL A 34 11.47 14.65 30.15
CA VAL A 34 10.39 14.60 29.15
C VAL A 34 9.41 13.53 29.63
N GLN A 35 8.31 13.96 30.25
CA GLN A 35 7.27 13.05 30.73
C GLN A 35 6.41 12.63 29.53
N GLY A 36 6.17 11.34 29.43
CA GLY A 36 5.21 10.73 28.49
C GLY A 36 4.50 9.59 29.19
N ASP A 37 3.32 9.26 28.73
CA ASP A 37 2.60 8.10 29.21
C ASP A 37 3.24 6.83 28.65
N ILE A 38 3.60 5.90 29.54
CA ILE A 38 4.10 4.58 29.16
C ILE A 38 3.01 3.56 29.45
N ARG A 39 2.74 2.71 28.46
CA ARG A 39 1.82 1.58 28.56
C ARG A 39 2.50 0.34 28.02
N SER A 40 2.24 -0.80 28.63
CA SER A 40 2.75 -2.08 28.13
C SER A 40 1.67 -3.16 28.21
N PHE A 41 1.78 -4.14 27.35
CA PHE A 41 0.95 -5.34 27.33
C PHE A 41 1.76 -6.52 26.78
N SER A 42 1.29 -7.73 27.02
CA SER A 42 1.86 -8.93 26.42
C SER A 42 1.09 -9.28 25.14
N PHE A 43 1.81 -9.58 24.08
CA PHE A 43 1.26 -10.03 22.82
C PHE A 43 2.15 -11.13 22.22
N ASP A 44 1.58 -12.28 21.92
CA ASP A 44 2.32 -13.44 21.39
C ASP A 44 3.57 -13.79 22.23
N GLY A 45 3.41 -13.77 23.55
CA GLY A 45 4.51 -14.06 24.50
C GLY A 45 5.62 -13.00 24.57
N ARG A 46 5.46 -11.85 23.88
CA ARG A 46 6.41 -10.73 23.89
C ARG A 46 5.80 -9.52 24.60
N GLU A 47 6.62 -8.77 25.30
CA GLU A 47 6.19 -7.48 25.84
C GLU A 47 6.20 -6.43 24.71
N VAL A 48 5.08 -5.72 24.57
CA VAL A 48 4.94 -4.54 23.71
C VAL A 48 4.78 -3.32 24.58
N GLN A 49 5.68 -2.35 24.43
CA GLN A 49 5.64 -1.10 25.16
C GLN A 49 5.32 0.07 24.23
N LEU A 50 4.44 0.96 24.66
CA LEU A 50 4.11 2.21 24.00
C LEU A 50 4.53 3.38 24.87
N THR A 51 5.38 4.24 24.32
CA THR A 51 5.69 5.54 24.92
C THR A 51 4.95 6.63 24.15
N ILE A 52 3.94 7.23 24.77
CA ILE A 52 2.95 8.09 24.12
C ILE A 52 3.28 9.55 24.33
N ASN A 53 3.28 10.36 23.25
CA ASN A 53 3.48 11.81 23.22
C ASN A 53 4.73 12.32 23.98
N ARG A 54 5.71 11.45 24.21
CA ARG A 54 7.00 11.81 24.82
C ARG A 54 7.95 12.46 23.81
N PHE A 55 7.95 11.93 22.60
CA PHE A 55 8.81 12.36 21.51
C PHE A 55 8.01 13.14 20.48
N ALA A 56 8.69 14.02 19.71
CA ALA A 56 8.07 14.84 18.68
C ALA A 56 6.89 15.69 19.17
N PRO A 57 7.09 16.60 20.15
CA PRO A 57 5.98 17.33 20.81
C PRO A 57 5.25 18.32 19.92
N GLN A 58 5.70 18.57 18.69
CA GLN A 58 5.01 19.40 17.70
C GLN A 58 4.10 18.59 16.77
N ALA A 59 4.19 17.26 16.78
CA ALA A 59 3.26 16.42 16.06
C ALA A 59 1.88 16.41 16.74
N ASN A 60 0.81 16.22 15.99
CA ASN A 60 -0.53 16.11 16.54
C ASN A 60 -0.74 14.83 17.35
N GLY A 61 -0.01 13.76 17.01
CA GLY A 61 0.07 12.53 17.78
C GLY A 61 1.40 11.83 17.54
N SER A 62 1.96 11.22 18.59
CA SER A 62 3.20 10.46 18.48
C SER A 62 3.22 9.27 19.41
N VAL A 63 3.83 8.18 18.98
CA VAL A 63 4.02 6.96 19.77
C VAL A 63 5.33 6.29 19.38
N LEU A 64 6.12 5.88 20.36
CA LEU A 64 7.21 4.94 20.18
C LEU A 64 6.71 3.57 20.60
N LEU A 65 6.67 2.62 19.66
CA LEU A 65 6.38 1.21 19.92
C LEU A 65 7.68 0.44 20.03
N GLU A 66 7.79 -0.38 21.06
CA GLU A 66 8.93 -1.23 21.32
C GLU A 66 8.45 -2.68 21.52
N CYS A 67 9.06 -3.62 20.81
CA CYS A 67 8.80 -5.04 20.94
C CYS A 67 10.09 -5.83 20.65
N GLY A 68 10.58 -6.63 21.62
CA GLY A 68 11.70 -7.55 21.44
C GLY A 68 12.99 -6.86 21.03
N GLY A 69 13.30 -5.65 21.27
CA GLY A 69 14.50 -4.93 20.84
C GLY A 69 14.35 -4.17 19.52
N THR A 70 13.19 -4.26 18.88
CA THR A 70 12.81 -3.38 17.77
C THR A 70 11.98 -2.21 18.31
N ALA A 71 12.31 -0.98 17.89
CA ALA A 71 11.62 0.25 18.28
C ALA A 71 11.29 1.10 17.05
N VAL A 72 10.03 1.52 16.92
CA VAL A 72 9.53 2.36 15.83
C VAL A 72 8.83 3.59 16.38
N LEU A 73 9.35 4.77 16.07
CA LEU A 73 8.70 6.04 16.36
C LEU A 73 7.73 6.39 15.23
N VAL A 74 6.46 6.55 15.56
CA VAL A 74 5.43 6.97 14.61
C VAL A 74 4.85 8.32 15.02
N THR A 75 4.78 9.24 14.08
CA THR A 75 4.24 10.58 14.26
C THR A 75 3.17 10.88 13.23
N VAL A 76 2.15 11.61 13.62
CA VAL A 76 1.09 12.11 12.75
C VAL A 76 1.03 13.62 12.85
N THR A 77 1.08 14.29 11.71
CA THR A 77 0.87 15.73 11.59
C THR A 77 -0.29 15.99 10.63
N CYS A 78 -1.08 17.01 10.97
CA CYS A 78 -2.22 17.45 10.17
C CYS A 78 -2.15 18.96 10.01
N SER A 79 -2.39 19.43 8.80
CA SER A 79 -2.51 20.86 8.48
C SER A 79 -3.74 21.12 7.62
N ALA A 80 -4.21 22.38 7.64
CA ALA A 80 -5.41 22.78 6.92
C ALA A 80 -5.35 22.47 5.42
N ALA A 81 -6.50 22.13 4.86
CA ALA A 81 -6.64 21.80 3.45
C ALA A 81 -6.12 22.90 2.53
N ARG A 82 -5.39 22.56 1.50
CA ARG A 82 -4.96 23.47 0.43
C ARG A 82 -6.11 23.75 -0.54
N GLU A 83 -6.16 24.96 -1.09
CA GLU A 83 -7.15 25.30 -2.11
C GLU A 83 -7.05 24.38 -3.34
N GLY A 84 -8.19 23.98 -3.87
CA GLY A 84 -8.29 23.19 -5.10
C GLY A 84 -8.09 21.68 -4.94
N VAL A 85 -7.72 21.17 -3.77
CA VAL A 85 -7.58 19.72 -3.52
C VAL A 85 -8.95 19.05 -3.48
N ASP A 86 -9.11 17.97 -4.26
CA ASP A 86 -10.36 17.21 -4.38
C ASP A 86 -10.24 15.74 -3.90
N PHE A 87 -9.10 15.38 -3.33
CA PHE A 87 -8.80 14.05 -2.78
C PHE A 87 -8.24 14.18 -1.35
N LEU A 88 -8.13 13.07 -0.64
CA LEU A 88 -7.44 12.99 0.66
C LEU A 88 -5.91 13.04 0.43
N PRO A 89 -5.22 14.11 0.82
CA PRO A 89 -3.76 14.22 0.68
C PRO A 89 -3.06 13.54 1.86
N LEU A 90 -3.22 12.21 1.96
CA LEU A 90 -2.53 11.38 2.93
C LEU A 90 -1.15 10.98 2.39
N LEU A 91 -0.12 11.26 3.16
CA LEU A 91 1.25 10.82 2.90
C LEU A 91 1.72 9.93 4.06
N CYS A 92 2.05 8.68 3.75
CA CYS A 92 2.66 7.75 4.69
C CYS A 92 4.11 7.54 4.30
N ASP A 93 5.03 7.89 5.18
CA ASP A 93 6.46 7.72 5.03
C ASP A 93 6.98 6.74 6.09
N TYR A 94 7.87 5.88 5.67
CA TYR A 94 8.61 4.98 6.53
C TYR A 94 10.10 5.18 6.27
N GLU A 95 10.90 5.19 7.31
CA GLU A 95 12.33 5.36 7.22
C GLU A 95 13.08 4.34 8.06
N GLU A 96 14.08 3.72 7.48
CA GLU A 96 15.07 2.90 8.16
C GLU A 96 16.37 3.68 8.29
N ARG A 97 16.89 3.75 9.51
CA ARG A 97 18.19 4.34 9.80
C ARG A 97 19.17 3.23 10.08
N MET A 98 20.35 3.26 9.45
CA MET A 98 21.35 2.21 9.63
C MET A 98 21.85 2.10 11.08
N TYR A 99 21.77 3.19 11.85
CA TYR A 99 22.08 3.15 13.28
C TYR A 99 21.12 2.24 14.06
N ALA A 100 19.90 1.98 13.57
CA ALA A 100 18.95 1.07 14.20
C ALA A 100 19.49 -0.36 14.32
N ALA A 101 20.36 -0.78 13.37
CA ALA A 101 21.11 -2.05 13.42
C ALA A 101 22.58 -1.85 13.84
N GLY A 102 22.94 -0.72 14.44
CA GLY A 102 24.31 -0.43 14.84
C GLY A 102 25.31 -0.27 13.69
N ARG A 103 24.81 0.06 12.48
CA ARG A 103 25.64 0.17 11.26
C ARG A 103 25.76 1.60 10.77
N ILE A 104 26.87 1.88 10.05
CA ILE A 104 27.06 3.13 9.30
C ILE A 104 26.71 2.83 7.84
N PRO A 105 25.96 3.73 7.13
CA PRO A 105 25.61 3.53 5.73
C PRO A 105 26.82 3.24 4.83
N GLY A 106 26.69 2.25 3.93
CA GLY A 106 27.75 1.84 3.01
C GLY A 106 28.08 2.86 1.91
N SER A 107 27.20 3.83 1.65
CA SER A 107 27.37 4.85 0.62
C SER A 107 28.63 5.70 0.83
N TYR A 108 29.15 6.30 -0.26
CA TYR A 108 30.33 7.18 -0.19
C TYR A 108 30.19 8.32 0.82
N GLN A 109 28.99 8.90 0.95
CA GLN A 109 28.73 9.99 1.90
C GLN A 109 28.52 9.51 3.34
N ARG A 110 28.49 8.19 3.58
CA ARG A 110 28.17 7.59 4.89
C ARG A 110 26.87 8.11 5.48
N ARG A 111 25.91 8.37 4.61
CA ARG A 111 24.56 8.82 4.93
C ARG A 111 23.55 8.03 4.11
N GLU A 112 22.35 7.81 4.66
CA GLU A 112 21.23 7.23 3.93
C GLU A 112 20.93 8.07 2.69
N GLY A 113 20.77 7.39 1.55
CA GLY A 113 20.51 7.97 0.25
C GLY A 113 19.03 7.92 -0.12
N ARG A 114 18.73 7.46 -1.34
CA ARG A 114 17.35 7.20 -1.75
C ARG A 114 16.79 6.03 -0.94
N PRO A 115 15.50 6.08 -0.54
CA PRO A 115 14.89 4.97 0.15
C PRO A 115 15.03 3.66 -0.65
N PRO A 116 15.52 2.57 -0.05
CA PRO A 116 15.55 1.26 -0.71
C PRO A 116 14.13 0.76 -0.98
N GLU A 117 14.01 -0.24 -1.85
CA GLU A 117 12.72 -0.81 -2.27
C GLU A 117 11.86 -1.24 -1.07
N ARG A 118 12.44 -1.91 -0.10
CA ARG A 118 11.77 -2.34 1.13
C ARG A 118 11.11 -1.18 1.89
N VAL A 119 11.81 -0.06 2.06
CA VAL A 119 11.27 1.14 2.72
C VAL A 119 10.05 1.68 1.97
N ILE A 120 10.11 1.71 0.63
CA ILE A 120 8.98 2.14 -0.21
C ILE A 120 7.80 1.18 -0.10
N LEU A 121 8.06 -0.13 -0.02
CA LEU A 121 7.02 -1.13 0.18
C LEU A 121 6.37 -1.00 1.56
N THR A 122 7.14 -0.71 2.61
CA THR A 122 6.59 -0.44 3.95
C THR A 122 5.75 0.84 3.98
N CYS A 123 6.15 1.93 3.26
CA CYS A 123 5.28 3.09 3.09
C CYS A 123 3.91 2.70 2.51
N ARG A 124 3.89 1.80 1.53
CA ARG A 124 2.66 1.30 0.93
C ARG A 124 1.88 0.39 1.88
N LEU A 125 2.59 -0.44 2.64
CA LEU A 125 2.01 -1.32 3.65
C LEU A 125 1.25 -0.53 4.73
N MET A 126 1.74 0.68 5.06
CA MET A 126 1.07 1.62 5.98
C MET A 126 -0.10 2.35 5.30
N ASP A 127 0.10 2.90 4.10
CA ASP A 127 -0.89 3.75 3.40
C ASP A 127 -2.17 2.98 3.05
N ARG A 128 -2.03 1.74 2.59
CA ARG A 128 -3.13 0.93 2.06
C ARG A 128 -4.23 0.63 3.10
N PRO A 129 -3.92 0.15 4.32
CA PRO A 129 -4.95 -0.09 5.33
C PRO A 129 -5.41 1.18 6.04
N LEU A 130 -4.60 2.25 6.10
CA LEU A 130 -4.98 3.52 6.73
C LEU A 130 -5.95 4.33 5.88
N ARG A 131 -5.68 4.45 4.59
CA ARG A 131 -6.41 5.33 3.67
C ARG A 131 -7.93 5.11 3.64
N PRO A 132 -8.44 3.89 3.55
CA PRO A 132 -9.89 3.64 3.51
C PRO A 132 -10.62 3.97 4.81
N LEU A 133 -9.89 4.13 5.92
CA LEU A 133 -10.46 4.43 7.24
C LEU A 133 -10.64 5.94 7.48
N PHE A 134 -10.09 6.78 6.62
CA PHE A 134 -10.38 8.21 6.62
C PHE A 134 -11.63 8.51 5.78
N PRO A 135 -12.46 9.51 6.18
CA PRO A 135 -13.63 9.88 5.41
C PRO A 135 -13.25 10.45 4.04
N SER A 136 -14.00 10.08 3.01
CA SER A 136 -13.77 10.49 1.62
C SER A 136 -13.85 12.00 1.40
N TRP A 137 -14.51 12.74 2.31
CA TRP A 137 -14.64 14.20 2.27
C TRP A 137 -13.47 14.96 2.91
N LEU A 138 -12.60 14.29 3.67
CA LEU A 138 -11.44 14.93 4.33
C LEU A 138 -10.44 15.44 3.30
N ARG A 139 -10.02 16.70 3.47
CA ARG A 139 -9.12 17.40 2.54
C ARG A 139 -7.88 17.96 3.22
N ASP A 140 -7.80 17.84 4.54
CA ASP A 140 -6.63 18.27 5.30
C ASP A 140 -5.38 17.48 4.86
N ASP A 141 -4.23 18.15 4.83
CA ASP A 141 -2.95 17.51 4.55
C ASP A 141 -2.54 16.68 5.77
N ILE A 142 -2.48 15.36 5.63
CA ILE A 142 -2.10 14.43 6.69
C ILE A 142 -0.79 13.74 6.31
N GLN A 143 0.18 13.80 7.20
CA GLN A 143 1.42 13.04 7.07
C GLN A 143 1.62 12.12 8.26
N VAL A 144 1.85 10.85 7.98
CA VAL A 144 2.24 9.81 8.92
C VAL A 144 3.69 9.44 8.64
N VAL A 145 4.57 9.61 9.61
CA VAL A 145 5.99 9.25 9.48
C VAL A 145 6.33 8.21 10.53
N ALA A 146 6.76 7.03 10.09
CA ALA A 146 7.30 5.99 10.95
C ALA A 146 8.81 5.86 10.74
N THR A 147 9.59 5.88 11.80
CA THR A 147 11.05 5.76 11.74
C THR A 147 11.50 4.59 12.62
N CYS A 148 12.18 3.62 12.03
CA CYS A 148 12.81 2.54 12.77
C CYS A 148 14.02 3.10 13.54
N GLN A 149 13.95 3.08 14.88
CA GLN A 149 14.97 3.60 15.79
C GLN A 149 15.92 2.52 16.30
N ALA A 150 15.43 1.27 16.40
CA ALA A 150 16.20 0.09 16.75
C ALA A 150 15.62 -1.15 16.06
N SER A 151 16.46 -2.12 15.69
CA SER A 151 16.06 -3.41 15.14
C SER A 151 17.06 -4.48 15.52
N ASP A 152 16.59 -5.57 16.12
CA ASP A 152 17.40 -6.71 16.57
C ASP A 152 17.19 -7.98 15.72
N GLU A 153 16.56 -7.86 14.55
CA GLU A 153 16.23 -8.93 13.61
C GLU A 153 15.17 -9.94 14.12
N ARG A 154 14.71 -9.84 15.36
CA ARG A 154 13.70 -10.74 15.95
C ARG A 154 12.27 -10.31 15.66
N MET A 155 12.05 -9.01 15.50
CA MET A 155 10.75 -8.43 15.23
C MET A 155 10.85 -7.48 14.02
N PRO A 156 10.24 -7.81 12.87
CA PRO A 156 10.18 -6.91 11.72
C PRO A 156 9.49 -5.59 12.08
N PRO A 157 10.11 -4.43 11.76
CA PRO A 157 9.59 -3.13 12.19
C PRO A 157 8.36 -2.66 11.40
N ASP A 158 8.06 -3.23 10.24
CA ASP A 158 7.02 -2.80 9.33
C ASP A 158 5.60 -2.97 9.92
N VAL A 159 5.28 -4.11 10.54
CA VAL A 159 3.98 -4.33 11.19
C VAL A 159 3.80 -3.46 12.44
N LEU A 160 4.89 -3.17 13.16
CA LEU A 160 4.86 -2.20 14.26
C LEU A 160 4.57 -0.79 13.73
N ALA A 161 5.13 -0.42 12.57
CA ALA A 161 4.87 0.86 11.94
C ALA A 161 3.39 1.02 11.55
N VAL A 162 2.75 -0.04 11.02
CA VAL A 162 1.32 -0.03 10.68
C VAL A 162 0.45 0.14 11.93
N THR A 163 0.69 -0.66 12.96
CA THR A 163 -0.06 -0.59 14.24
C THR A 163 0.18 0.74 14.95
N GLY A 164 1.41 1.24 14.93
CA GLY A 164 1.77 2.55 15.47
C GLY A 164 1.11 3.71 14.73
N ALA A 165 0.95 3.60 13.41
CA ALA A 165 0.26 4.61 12.61
C ALA A 165 -1.23 4.72 12.99
N SER A 166 -1.90 3.60 13.28
CA SER A 166 -3.25 3.61 13.85
C SER A 166 -3.30 4.36 15.17
N MET A 167 -2.43 3.98 16.12
CA MET A 167 -2.42 4.59 17.45
C MET A 167 -2.09 6.08 17.40
N ALA A 168 -1.07 6.48 16.64
CA ALA A 168 -0.69 7.89 16.48
C ALA A 168 -1.81 8.73 15.83
N THR A 169 -2.57 8.16 14.88
CA THR A 169 -3.72 8.83 14.24
C THR A 169 -4.86 9.05 15.23
N LEU A 170 -5.16 8.07 16.09
CA LEU A 170 -6.16 8.18 17.15
C LEU A 170 -5.76 9.19 18.21
N LEU A 171 -4.47 9.21 18.60
CA LEU A 171 -3.90 10.21 19.52
C LEU A 171 -3.98 11.63 18.94
N ALA A 172 -3.83 11.79 17.62
CA ALA A 172 -3.99 13.06 16.92
C ALA A 172 -5.45 13.53 16.84
N ARG A 173 -6.42 12.72 17.28
CA ARG A 173 -7.87 13.01 17.23
C ARG A 173 -8.37 13.38 15.84
N LEU A 174 -7.86 12.71 14.82
CA LEU A 174 -8.36 12.85 13.46
C LEU A 174 -9.64 12.00 13.25
N PRO A 175 -10.52 12.38 12.31
CA PRO A 175 -11.66 11.55 11.93
C PRO A 175 -11.14 10.28 11.24
N PHE A 176 -11.12 9.17 11.96
CA PHE A 176 -10.50 7.91 11.57
C PHE A 176 -11.31 6.72 12.09
N ALA A 177 -11.75 5.83 11.21
CA ALA A 177 -12.58 4.66 11.54
C ALA A 177 -11.74 3.48 12.12
N GLY A 178 -10.73 3.81 12.92
CA GLY A 178 -9.93 2.83 13.65
C GLY A 178 -10.51 2.50 15.04
N PRO A 179 -9.77 1.75 15.85
CA PRO A 179 -8.38 1.30 15.62
C PRO A 179 -8.25 0.22 14.57
N MET A 180 -7.04 0.14 14.01
CA MET A 180 -6.60 -0.97 13.18
C MET A 180 -5.24 -1.49 13.67
N ALA A 181 -4.90 -2.73 13.31
CA ALA A 181 -3.59 -3.30 13.56
C ALA A 181 -3.15 -4.18 12.39
N ALA A 182 -1.88 -4.54 12.38
CA ALA A 182 -1.32 -5.50 11.43
C ALA A 182 -0.39 -6.48 12.12
N VAL A 183 -0.39 -7.70 11.62
CA VAL A 183 0.57 -8.74 11.98
C VAL A 183 1.15 -9.39 10.74
N ARG A 184 2.32 -10.00 10.89
CA ARG A 184 2.91 -10.89 9.90
C ARG A 184 2.66 -12.35 10.31
N VAL A 185 2.32 -13.21 9.35
CA VAL A 185 2.14 -14.65 9.55
C VAL A 185 3.15 -15.40 8.69
N GLY A 186 3.90 -16.30 9.30
CA GLY A 186 4.74 -17.27 8.63
C GLY A 186 4.16 -18.67 8.75
N LEU A 187 4.60 -19.58 7.86
CA LEU A 187 4.32 -21.01 7.94
C LEU A 187 5.65 -21.76 8.03
N LEU A 188 5.93 -22.37 9.18
CA LEU A 188 7.16 -23.11 9.48
C LEU A 188 6.83 -24.60 9.69
N GLY A 189 7.04 -25.40 8.66
CA GLY A 189 6.47 -26.74 8.63
C GLY A 189 4.95 -26.68 8.56
N ASP A 190 4.26 -27.24 9.54
CA ASP A 190 2.79 -27.25 9.62
C ASP A 190 2.23 -26.17 10.57
N ASP A 191 3.10 -25.35 11.19
CA ASP A 191 2.70 -24.41 12.23
C ASP A 191 2.69 -22.94 11.70
N PHE A 192 1.59 -22.23 11.94
CA PHE A 192 1.53 -20.79 11.73
C PHE A 192 2.20 -20.04 12.89
N VAL A 193 3.00 -19.02 12.57
CA VAL A 193 3.75 -18.21 13.53
C VAL A 193 3.41 -16.73 13.33
N ILE A 194 3.07 -16.03 14.41
CA ILE A 194 2.84 -14.59 14.42
C ILE A 194 4.16 -13.84 14.53
N ASN A 195 4.33 -12.84 13.68
CA ASN A 195 5.50 -11.96 13.62
C ASN A 195 6.83 -12.71 13.66
N PRO A 196 7.05 -13.65 12.72
CA PRO A 196 8.30 -14.39 12.63
C PRO A 196 9.50 -13.44 12.46
N SER A 197 10.63 -13.82 13.01
CA SER A 197 11.91 -13.15 12.83
C SER A 197 12.37 -13.18 11.36
N PHE A 198 13.30 -12.31 10.97
CA PHE A 198 13.84 -12.34 9.60
C PHE A 198 14.36 -13.71 9.17
N ARG A 199 15.03 -14.43 10.10
CA ARG A 199 15.55 -15.79 9.82
C ARG A 199 14.45 -16.82 9.66
N GLU A 200 13.34 -16.66 10.36
CA GLU A 200 12.16 -17.54 10.21
C GLU A 200 11.44 -17.25 8.91
N ILE A 201 11.30 -15.98 8.51
CA ILE A 201 10.72 -15.58 7.21
C ILE A 201 11.47 -16.20 6.04
N GLU A 202 12.81 -16.22 6.06
CA GLU A 202 13.62 -16.86 5.01
C GLU A 202 13.31 -18.35 4.81
N ARG A 203 12.99 -19.05 5.90
CA ARG A 203 12.66 -20.48 5.89
C ARG A 203 11.18 -20.76 5.68
N SER A 204 10.36 -19.78 5.96
CA SER A 204 8.91 -19.88 5.89
C SER A 204 8.42 -20.16 4.46
N ASP A 205 7.38 -20.96 4.33
CA ASP A 205 6.70 -21.19 3.07
C ASP A 205 5.64 -20.13 2.78
N LEU A 206 5.35 -19.28 3.77
CA LEU A 206 4.45 -18.14 3.69
C LEU A 206 5.09 -16.89 4.32
N ASP A 207 5.02 -15.77 3.63
CA ASP A 207 5.27 -14.44 4.16
C ASP A 207 4.01 -13.60 3.92
N LEU A 208 3.13 -13.54 4.91
CA LEU A 208 1.81 -12.93 4.83
C LEU A 208 1.72 -11.78 5.83
N VAL A 209 1.27 -10.60 5.38
CA VAL A 209 0.86 -9.51 6.26
C VAL A 209 -0.64 -9.33 6.17
N VAL A 210 -1.29 -9.33 7.33
CA VAL A 210 -2.73 -9.08 7.48
C VAL A 210 -2.91 -7.82 8.29
N ALA A 211 -3.74 -6.89 7.78
CA ALA A 211 -4.20 -5.73 8.54
C ALA A 211 -5.73 -5.71 8.57
N GLY A 212 -6.30 -5.32 9.70
CA GLY A 212 -7.74 -5.35 9.90
C GLY A 212 -8.23 -4.30 10.90
N THR A 213 -9.56 -4.15 10.91
CA THR A 213 -10.34 -3.41 11.89
C THR A 213 -11.23 -4.40 12.65
N PRO A 214 -12.01 -3.96 13.65
CA PRO A 214 -13.03 -4.83 14.28
C PRO A 214 -14.09 -5.36 13.31
N ASP A 215 -14.28 -4.70 12.17
CA ASP A 215 -15.32 -5.03 11.18
C ASP A 215 -14.84 -6.08 10.16
N GLY A 216 -13.53 -6.34 10.09
CA GLY A 216 -12.96 -7.33 9.18
C GLY A 216 -11.56 -6.97 8.66
N VAL A 217 -11.06 -7.82 7.78
CA VAL A 217 -9.76 -7.64 7.11
C VAL A 217 -9.85 -6.50 6.10
N VAL A 218 -8.88 -5.57 6.12
CA VAL A 218 -8.81 -4.40 5.22
C VAL A 218 -7.66 -4.48 4.22
N MET A 219 -6.60 -5.21 4.53
CA MET A 219 -5.45 -5.37 3.65
C MET A 219 -4.79 -6.72 3.88
N VAL A 220 -4.42 -7.37 2.79
CA VAL A 220 -3.57 -8.56 2.80
C VAL A 220 -2.46 -8.38 1.78
N GLU A 221 -1.26 -8.82 2.13
CA GLU A 221 -0.13 -8.91 1.20
C GLU A 221 0.67 -10.18 1.51
N ALA A 222 0.85 -11.06 0.52
CA ALA A 222 1.53 -12.32 0.74
C ALA A 222 2.47 -12.71 -0.41
N GLY A 223 3.55 -13.41 -0.04
CA GLY A 223 4.33 -14.30 -0.88
C GLY A 223 4.23 -15.72 -0.33
N ALA A 224 4.06 -16.70 -1.20
CA ALA A 224 3.88 -18.10 -0.81
C ALA A 224 4.63 -19.05 -1.76
N LYS A 225 5.10 -20.19 -1.25
CA LYS A 225 5.82 -21.19 -2.05
C LYS A 225 4.84 -22.21 -2.65
N GLN A 226 3.90 -21.72 -3.48
CA GLN A 226 2.86 -22.53 -4.13
C GLN A 226 1.95 -23.25 -3.11
N LEU A 227 1.49 -22.50 -2.09
CA LEU A 227 0.61 -23.03 -1.05
C LEU A 227 -0.82 -23.22 -1.58
N PRO A 228 -1.52 -24.27 -1.14
CA PRO A 228 -2.94 -24.44 -1.38
C PRO A 228 -3.74 -23.22 -0.91
N GLU A 229 -4.83 -22.94 -1.60
CA GLU A 229 -5.72 -21.80 -1.28
C GLU A 229 -6.25 -21.88 0.16
N GLN A 230 -6.55 -23.11 0.63
CA GLN A 230 -7.08 -23.33 1.96
C GLN A 230 -6.08 -22.93 3.06
N ASP A 231 -4.81 -23.27 2.90
CA ASP A 231 -3.76 -22.92 3.87
C ASP A 231 -3.57 -21.40 3.95
N VAL A 232 -3.67 -20.71 2.81
CA VAL A 232 -3.59 -19.23 2.78
C VAL A 232 -4.81 -18.59 3.44
N ILE A 233 -6.00 -19.16 3.25
CA ILE A 233 -7.24 -18.69 3.92
C ILE A 233 -7.12 -18.87 5.43
N GLU A 234 -6.66 -20.02 5.88
CA GLU A 234 -6.44 -20.31 7.31
C GLU A 234 -5.38 -19.38 7.93
N ALA A 235 -4.29 -19.10 7.19
CA ALA A 235 -3.28 -18.15 7.62
C ALA A 235 -3.80 -16.72 7.77
N ILE A 236 -4.69 -16.28 6.86
CA ILE A 236 -5.33 -14.96 6.96
C ILE A 236 -6.24 -14.89 8.18
N ASP A 237 -7.02 -15.94 8.44
CA ASP A 237 -7.92 -16.02 9.60
C ASP A 237 -7.12 -16.02 10.91
N PHE A 238 -6.10 -16.87 11.01
CA PHE A 238 -5.17 -16.91 12.13
C PHE A 238 -4.52 -15.55 12.41
N GLY A 239 -4.04 -14.87 11.38
CA GLY A 239 -3.48 -13.52 11.50
C GLY A 239 -4.52 -12.48 11.92
N TYR A 240 -5.76 -12.60 11.45
CA TYR A 240 -6.82 -11.68 11.80
C TYR A 240 -7.25 -11.80 13.27
N GLU A 241 -7.26 -12.99 13.85
CA GLU A 241 -7.48 -13.17 15.29
C GLU A 241 -6.42 -12.41 16.11
N ALA A 242 -5.15 -12.49 15.73
CA ALA A 242 -4.08 -11.74 16.39
C ALA A 242 -4.21 -10.21 16.17
N VAL A 243 -4.71 -9.77 15.02
CA VAL A 243 -5.03 -8.36 14.76
C VAL A 243 -6.12 -7.86 15.72
N LEU A 244 -7.16 -8.66 15.97
CA LEU A 244 -8.25 -8.30 16.91
C LEU A 244 -7.73 -8.15 18.35
N GLU A 245 -6.79 -8.98 18.78
CA GLU A 245 -6.12 -8.85 20.08
C GLU A 245 -5.37 -7.50 20.20
N LEU A 246 -4.56 -7.15 19.21
CA LEU A 246 -3.85 -5.86 19.17
C LEU A 246 -4.80 -4.66 19.18
N ILE A 247 -5.92 -4.76 18.49
CA ILE A 247 -6.98 -3.74 18.48
C ILE A 247 -7.59 -3.57 19.87
N GLN A 248 -7.82 -4.67 20.58
CA GLN A 248 -8.35 -4.63 21.95
C GLN A 248 -7.37 -3.92 22.91
N HIS A 249 -6.06 -4.16 22.77
CA HIS A 249 -5.05 -3.44 23.54
C HIS A 249 -5.06 -1.93 23.24
N GLN A 250 -5.14 -1.53 21.96
CA GLN A 250 -5.26 -0.12 21.58
C GLN A 250 -6.51 0.53 22.22
N ARG A 251 -7.67 -0.13 22.17
CA ARG A 251 -8.91 0.36 22.80
C ARG A 251 -8.78 0.54 24.29
N THR A 252 -8.13 -0.39 24.98
CA THR A 252 -7.88 -0.33 26.42
C THR A 252 -7.03 0.88 26.77
N ILE A 253 -5.91 1.07 26.04
CA ILE A 253 -5.01 2.22 26.24
C ILE A 253 -5.72 3.56 25.99
N LEU A 254 -6.49 3.68 24.92
CA LEU A 254 -7.25 4.90 24.61
C LEU A 254 -8.27 5.23 25.70
N LYS A 255 -8.95 4.21 26.24
CA LYS A 255 -9.88 4.37 27.36
C LYS A 255 -9.19 4.85 28.62
N GLU A 256 -8.02 4.28 28.98
CA GLU A 256 -7.21 4.70 30.11
C GLU A 256 -6.73 6.16 29.99
N LEU A 257 -6.44 6.60 28.77
CA LEU A 257 -6.04 7.98 28.46
C LEU A 257 -7.22 8.94 28.32
N ALA A 258 -8.45 8.47 28.49
CA ALA A 258 -9.68 9.22 28.24
C ALA A 258 -9.72 9.88 26.83
N ILE A 259 -9.23 9.16 25.83
CA ILE A 259 -9.25 9.57 24.43
C ILE A 259 -10.40 8.84 23.72
N GLU A 260 -11.39 9.61 23.27
CA GLU A 260 -12.48 9.09 22.45
C GLU A 260 -12.13 9.30 20.97
N PRO A 261 -12.27 8.25 20.13
CA PRO A 261 -12.14 8.38 18.69
C PRO A 261 -13.14 9.40 18.12
N VAL A 262 -12.70 10.21 17.18
CA VAL A 262 -13.56 11.15 16.48
C VAL A 262 -14.46 10.37 15.50
N PRO A 263 -15.80 10.50 15.60
CA PRO A 263 -16.70 9.79 14.70
C PRO A 263 -16.47 10.16 13.24
N VAL A 264 -16.45 9.16 12.36
CA VAL A 264 -16.38 9.36 10.92
C VAL A 264 -17.81 9.45 10.38
N ALA A 265 -18.23 10.68 10.03
CA ALA A 265 -19.49 10.87 9.34
C ALA A 265 -19.36 10.48 7.85
N PRO A 266 -20.37 9.84 7.25
CA PRO A 266 -20.39 9.60 5.82
C PRO A 266 -20.35 10.93 5.03
N GLU A 267 -19.86 10.89 3.79
CA GLU A 267 -19.92 12.04 2.90
C GLU A 267 -21.39 12.44 2.68
N ALA A 268 -21.73 13.66 3.03
CA ALA A 268 -23.07 14.19 2.80
C ALA A 268 -23.26 14.45 1.29
N ILE A 269 -24.04 13.60 0.64
CA ILE A 269 -24.52 13.86 -0.71
C ILE A 269 -25.70 14.82 -0.60
N ASP A 270 -25.67 15.89 -1.40
CA ASP A 270 -26.82 16.79 -1.46
C ASP A 270 -28.00 16.06 -2.12
N GLU A 271 -28.97 15.67 -1.30
CA GLU A 271 -30.17 14.92 -1.71
C GLU A 271 -30.96 15.63 -2.80
N THR A 272 -30.99 16.96 -2.78
CA THR A 272 -31.72 17.77 -3.77
C THR A 272 -31.06 17.65 -5.14
N VAL A 273 -29.73 17.80 -5.18
CA VAL A 273 -28.94 17.65 -6.41
C VAL A 273 -28.96 16.20 -6.88
N PHE A 274 -28.80 15.25 -5.97
CA PHE A 274 -28.80 13.81 -6.30
C PHE A 274 -30.13 13.39 -6.95
N THR A 275 -31.26 13.72 -6.33
CA THR A 275 -32.59 13.41 -6.85
C THR A 275 -32.84 14.05 -8.21
N TYR A 276 -32.43 15.30 -8.38
CA TYR A 276 -32.50 15.97 -9.68
C TYR A 276 -31.69 15.24 -10.76
N LEU A 277 -30.43 14.87 -10.45
CA LEU A 277 -29.60 14.10 -11.38
C LEU A 277 -30.20 12.72 -11.70
N GLU A 278 -30.75 12.04 -10.73
CA GLU A 278 -31.40 10.75 -10.94
C GLU A 278 -32.56 10.87 -11.94
N GLN A 279 -33.39 11.91 -11.81
CA GLN A 279 -34.49 12.17 -12.74
C GLN A 279 -34.02 12.57 -14.15
N GLN A 280 -32.96 13.35 -14.26
CA GLN A 280 -32.52 13.93 -15.53
C GLN A 280 -31.55 13.04 -16.34
N CYS A 281 -30.73 12.23 -15.70
CA CYS A 281 -29.65 11.53 -16.40
C CYS A 281 -29.53 10.03 -16.08
N ALA A 282 -30.29 9.45 -15.15
CA ALA A 282 -30.18 8.02 -14.84
C ALA A 282 -30.41 7.15 -16.07
N SER A 283 -31.46 7.41 -16.86
CA SER A 283 -31.75 6.69 -18.10
C SER A 283 -30.60 6.76 -19.11
N GLY A 284 -30.02 7.94 -19.30
CA GLY A 284 -28.87 8.14 -20.20
C GLY A 284 -27.62 7.39 -19.72
N ILE A 285 -27.33 7.43 -18.40
CA ILE A 285 -26.23 6.70 -17.82
C ILE A 285 -26.43 5.18 -17.98
N CYS A 286 -27.63 4.66 -17.65
CA CYS A 286 -27.96 3.24 -17.85
C CYS A 286 -27.80 2.81 -19.32
N SER A 287 -28.25 3.65 -20.28
CA SER A 287 -28.05 3.37 -21.70
C SER A 287 -26.57 3.20 -22.05
N VAL A 288 -25.71 4.13 -21.59
CA VAL A 288 -24.26 4.05 -21.84
C VAL A 288 -23.61 2.84 -21.17
N LEU A 289 -24.04 2.50 -19.95
CA LEU A 289 -23.54 1.33 -19.22
C LEU A 289 -23.99 0.01 -19.86
N GLY A 290 -25.14 -0.01 -20.56
CA GLY A 290 -25.66 -1.14 -21.30
C GLY A 290 -25.11 -1.27 -22.74
N GLU A 291 -24.35 -0.32 -23.25
CA GLU A 291 -23.67 -0.42 -24.54
C GLU A 291 -22.34 -1.19 -24.38
N PHE A 292 -22.39 -2.50 -24.37
CA PHE A 292 -21.27 -3.38 -24.00
C PHE A 292 -20.08 -3.35 -24.95
N ASP A 293 -20.28 -2.98 -26.22
CA ASP A 293 -19.24 -2.93 -27.25
C ASP A 293 -18.41 -1.62 -27.24
N LEU A 294 -18.73 -0.68 -26.34
CA LEU A 294 -18.03 0.60 -26.28
C LEU A 294 -16.57 0.45 -25.82
N LYS A 295 -15.68 1.10 -26.54
CA LYS A 295 -14.33 1.34 -26.06
C LYS A 295 -14.36 2.22 -24.80
N LYS A 296 -13.35 2.08 -23.92
CA LYS A 296 -13.23 2.87 -22.69
C LYS A 296 -13.36 4.38 -22.96
N SER A 297 -12.60 4.90 -23.94
CA SER A 297 -12.63 6.33 -24.31
C SER A 297 -14.02 6.81 -24.72
N ASP A 298 -14.75 6.00 -25.49
CA ASP A 298 -16.05 6.37 -26.02
C ASP A 298 -17.10 6.34 -24.88
N ARG A 299 -17.02 5.37 -23.98
CA ARG A 299 -17.85 5.32 -22.78
C ARG A 299 -17.60 6.54 -21.89
N ASP A 300 -16.34 6.83 -21.59
CA ASP A 300 -15.95 7.98 -20.76
C ASP A 300 -16.43 9.32 -21.40
N ASN A 301 -16.29 9.46 -22.72
CA ASN A 301 -16.77 10.62 -23.47
C ASN A 301 -18.30 10.76 -23.41
N LYS A 302 -19.06 9.66 -23.58
CA LYS A 302 -20.52 9.68 -23.47
C LYS A 302 -20.99 10.05 -22.06
N LEU A 303 -20.39 9.48 -21.00
CA LEU A 303 -20.71 9.83 -19.63
C LEU A 303 -20.38 11.29 -19.31
N ASN A 304 -19.24 11.79 -19.78
CA ASN A 304 -18.87 13.21 -19.64
C ASN A 304 -19.81 14.14 -20.42
N ALA A 305 -20.29 13.74 -21.59
CA ALA A 305 -21.27 14.52 -22.36
C ALA A 305 -22.61 14.63 -21.62
N ILE A 306 -23.10 13.54 -21.02
CA ILE A 306 -24.30 13.55 -20.16
C ILE A 306 -24.10 14.51 -18.98
N LYS A 307 -22.96 14.43 -18.31
CA LYS A 307 -22.62 15.33 -17.18
C LYS A 307 -22.62 16.80 -17.63
N ALA A 308 -21.99 17.12 -18.75
CA ALA A 308 -21.94 18.48 -19.30
C ALA A 308 -23.33 19.00 -19.69
N GLN A 309 -24.17 18.16 -20.30
CA GLN A 309 -25.54 18.52 -20.65
C GLN A 309 -26.37 18.89 -19.43
N VAL A 310 -26.31 18.08 -18.36
CA VAL A 310 -27.03 18.35 -17.11
C VAL A 310 -26.47 19.60 -16.42
N ALA A 311 -25.14 19.79 -16.41
CA ALA A 311 -24.52 21.01 -15.88
C ALA A 311 -25.05 22.28 -16.59
N SER A 312 -25.16 22.24 -17.92
CA SER A 312 -25.73 23.33 -18.70
C SER A 312 -27.22 23.54 -18.39
N GLY A 313 -27.97 22.45 -18.17
CA GLY A 313 -29.37 22.52 -17.77
C GLY A 313 -29.54 23.22 -16.41
N ILE A 314 -28.69 22.91 -15.44
CA ILE A 314 -28.72 23.51 -14.10
C ILE A 314 -28.47 25.03 -14.15
N VAL A 315 -27.55 25.48 -15.00
CA VAL A 315 -27.28 26.93 -15.19
C VAL A 315 -28.51 27.67 -15.71
N ASN A 316 -29.36 27.01 -16.50
CA ASN A 316 -30.57 27.59 -17.08
C ASN A 316 -31.79 27.52 -16.15
N LEU A 317 -31.72 26.93 -14.97
CA LEU A 317 -32.77 26.94 -13.95
C LEU A 317 -32.92 28.37 -13.39
N ALA A 318 -34.09 28.66 -12.79
CA ALA A 318 -34.31 29.95 -12.10
C ALA A 318 -33.24 30.17 -11.02
N GLU A 319 -32.90 31.42 -10.71
CA GLU A 319 -31.81 31.74 -9.76
C GLU A 319 -32.10 31.24 -8.34
N ASP A 320 -33.36 31.21 -7.96
CA ASP A 320 -33.85 30.70 -6.67
C ASP A 320 -34.11 29.20 -6.65
N HIS A 321 -33.83 28.51 -7.76
CA HIS A 321 -34.03 27.07 -7.81
C HIS A 321 -33.05 26.33 -6.86
N PRO A 322 -33.52 25.45 -5.96
CA PRO A 322 -32.68 24.81 -4.93
C PRO A 322 -31.44 24.10 -5.48
N VAL A 323 -31.55 23.40 -6.61
CA VAL A 323 -30.44 22.70 -7.26
C VAL A 323 -29.38 23.69 -7.76
N ARG A 324 -29.80 24.81 -8.41
CA ARG A 324 -28.86 25.83 -8.89
C ARG A 324 -28.14 26.51 -7.74
N MET A 325 -28.85 26.83 -6.65
CA MET A 325 -28.27 27.39 -5.44
C MET A 325 -27.25 26.45 -4.78
N ALA A 326 -27.59 25.16 -4.64
CA ALA A 326 -26.70 24.16 -4.06
C ALA A 326 -25.42 23.98 -4.89
N VAL A 327 -25.50 23.92 -6.23
CA VAL A 327 -24.33 23.80 -7.11
C VAL A 327 -23.52 25.10 -7.13
N ALA A 328 -24.14 26.27 -7.05
CA ALA A 328 -23.45 27.57 -6.99
C ALA A 328 -22.69 27.76 -5.66
N SER A 329 -23.25 27.27 -4.54
CA SER A 329 -22.59 27.32 -3.23
C SER A 329 -21.36 26.44 -3.14
N ASN A 330 -21.35 25.29 -3.85
CA ASN A 330 -20.21 24.37 -3.91
C ASN A 330 -20.16 23.70 -5.28
N ILE A 331 -19.24 24.12 -6.13
CA ILE A 331 -19.06 23.61 -7.50
C ILE A 331 -18.75 22.09 -7.55
N LYS A 332 -18.25 21.51 -6.46
CA LYS A 332 -17.96 20.07 -6.37
C LYS A 332 -19.22 19.23 -6.18
N THR A 333 -20.32 19.80 -5.68
CA THR A 333 -21.58 19.10 -5.40
C THR A 333 -22.12 18.36 -6.62
N LEU A 334 -22.09 19.00 -7.79
CA LEU A 334 -22.51 18.33 -9.03
C LEU A 334 -21.65 17.12 -9.37
N SER A 335 -20.32 17.25 -9.23
CA SER A 335 -19.39 16.19 -9.59
C SER A 335 -19.47 15.00 -8.64
N SER A 336 -19.58 15.25 -7.32
CA SER A 336 -19.72 14.20 -6.31
C SER A 336 -21.06 13.48 -6.45
N SER A 337 -22.17 14.20 -6.61
CA SER A 337 -23.50 13.59 -6.81
C SER A 337 -23.60 12.81 -8.12
N TYR A 338 -23.02 13.32 -9.22
CA TYR A 338 -22.96 12.59 -10.49
C TYR A 338 -22.15 11.29 -10.40
N LYS A 339 -20.99 11.34 -9.71
CA LYS A 339 -20.17 10.14 -9.45
C LYS A 339 -20.91 9.13 -8.61
N ALA A 340 -21.60 9.58 -7.54
CA ALA A 340 -22.38 8.73 -6.67
C ALA A 340 -23.54 8.06 -7.43
N LEU A 341 -24.24 8.79 -8.30
CA LEU A 341 -25.30 8.23 -9.15
C LEU A 341 -24.73 7.20 -10.15
N THR A 342 -23.64 7.51 -10.83
CA THR A 342 -22.99 6.55 -11.76
C THR A 342 -22.54 5.29 -11.03
N LYS A 343 -21.98 5.44 -9.83
CA LYS A 343 -21.62 4.31 -8.94
C LYS A 343 -22.84 3.49 -8.60
N LYS A 344 -23.93 4.10 -8.13
CA LYS A 344 -25.19 3.43 -7.79
C LYS A 344 -25.74 2.61 -8.96
N LEU A 345 -25.82 3.20 -10.15
CA LEU A 345 -26.40 2.55 -11.33
C LEU A 345 -25.54 1.38 -11.85
N MET A 346 -24.22 1.55 -11.90
CA MET A 346 -23.30 0.46 -12.29
C MET A 346 -23.38 -0.71 -11.30
N ARG A 347 -23.40 -0.42 -10.01
CA ARG A 347 -23.48 -1.44 -8.97
C ARG A 347 -24.82 -2.18 -9.01
N ALA A 348 -25.92 -1.45 -9.23
CA ALA A 348 -27.25 -2.06 -9.43
C ALA A 348 -27.25 -3.02 -10.61
N GLN A 349 -26.67 -2.66 -11.76
CA GLN A 349 -26.53 -3.55 -12.93
C GLN A 349 -25.77 -4.84 -12.58
N ILE A 350 -24.66 -4.74 -11.84
CA ILE A 350 -23.86 -5.91 -11.45
C ILE A 350 -24.63 -6.79 -10.44
N ILE A 351 -25.28 -6.19 -9.44
CA ILE A 351 -25.97 -6.93 -8.38
C ILE A 351 -27.25 -7.59 -8.90
N VAL A 352 -28.09 -6.83 -9.64
CA VAL A 352 -29.43 -7.26 -10.07
C VAL A 352 -29.37 -8.07 -11.34
N ASP A 353 -28.69 -7.56 -12.38
CA ASP A 353 -28.69 -8.16 -13.71
C ASP A 353 -27.55 -9.18 -13.89
N GLY A 354 -26.56 -9.20 -13.00
CA GLY A 354 -25.36 -10.03 -13.11
C GLY A 354 -24.49 -9.69 -14.32
N LYS A 355 -24.67 -8.49 -14.90
CA LYS A 355 -23.96 -8.03 -16.09
C LYS A 355 -22.95 -6.94 -15.78
N ARG A 356 -21.78 -7.07 -16.35
CA ARG A 356 -20.68 -6.12 -16.20
C ARG A 356 -20.77 -5.03 -17.27
N VAL A 357 -20.01 -3.95 -17.10
CA VAL A 357 -20.03 -2.78 -18.01
C VAL A 357 -19.57 -3.08 -19.44
N ASP A 358 -18.97 -4.23 -19.69
CA ASP A 358 -18.60 -4.75 -21.01
C ASP A 358 -19.39 -6.01 -21.41
N GLY A 359 -20.51 -6.27 -20.75
CA GLY A 359 -21.40 -7.39 -21.04
C GLY A 359 -20.94 -8.76 -20.58
N ARG A 360 -19.74 -8.88 -20.03
CA ARG A 360 -19.21 -10.13 -19.47
C ARG A 360 -20.05 -10.61 -18.28
N ASP A 361 -20.05 -11.92 -18.09
CA ASP A 361 -20.51 -12.53 -16.85
C ASP A 361 -19.50 -12.31 -15.71
N LEU A 362 -19.91 -12.53 -14.47
CA LEU A 362 -19.11 -12.20 -13.28
C LEU A 362 -17.74 -12.93 -13.25
N ASN A 363 -17.70 -14.17 -13.77
CA ASN A 363 -16.52 -15.03 -13.77
C ASN A 363 -15.71 -14.97 -15.08
N GLN A 364 -16.17 -14.21 -16.06
CA GLN A 364 -15.57 -14.19 -17.39
C GLN A 364 -14.32 -13.33 -17.43
N VAL A 365 -13.22 -13.89 -17.97
CA VAL A 365 -11.96 -13.18 -18.26
C VAL A 365 -12.06 -12.52 -19.64
N ARG A 366 -11.45 -11.34 -19.81
CA ARG A 366 -11.31 -10.67 -21.11
C ARG A 366 -10.51 -11.52 -22.08
N SER A 367 -10.69 -11.28 -23.40
CA SER A 367 -9.90 -11.95 -24.43
C SER A 367 -8.39 -11.82 -24.17
N ILE A 368 -7.66 -12.93 -24.31
CA ILE A 368 -6.23 -13.00 -24.12
C ILE A 368 -5.54 -13.18 -25.46
N ALA A 369 -4.45 -12.45 -25.66
CA ALA A 369 -3.50 -12.65 -26.75
C ALA A 369 -2.09 -12.57 -26.20
N SER A 370 -1.18 -13.38 -26.72
CA SER A 370 0.22 -13.38 -26.30
C SER A 370 1.14 -13.75 -27.45
N GLU A 371 2.35 -13.21 -27.42
CA GLU A 371 3.39 -13.48 -28.39
C GLU A 371 4.74 -13.48 -27.68
N VAL A 372 5.63 -14.40 -28.03
CA VAL A 372 6.97 -14.56 -27.47
C VAL A 372 8.03 -14.34 -28.56
N GLY A 373 9.26 -14.00 -28.15
CA GLY A 373 10.38 -13.81 -29.08
C GLY A 373 10.20 -12.61 -30.02
N ILE A 374 9.45 -11.59 -29.60
CA ILE A 374 9.05 -10.45 -30.43
C ILE A 374 10.16 -9.43 -30.68
N LEU A 375 11.19 -9.40 -29.83
CA LEU A 375 12.32 -8.50 -29.96
C LEU A 375 13.53 -9.21 -30.59
N PRO A 376 14.44 -8.46 -31.24
CA PRO A 376 15.65 -9.05 -31.79
C PRO A 376 16.45 -9.85 -30.75
N ARG A 377 17.13 -10.90 -31.19
CA ARG A 377 17.83 -11.88 -30.33
C ARG A 377 18.89 -11.32 -29.38
N LYS A 378 19.25 -10.05 -29.47
CA LYS A 378 20.09 -9.40 -28.46
C LYS A 378 19.37 -9.27 -27.10
N VAL A 379 18.06 -9.27 -27.10
CA VAL A 379 17.23 -9.42 -25.90
C VAL A 379 17.11 -10.91 -25.62
N HIS A 380 17.48 -11.36 -24.42
CA HIS A 380 17.58 -12.79 -24.12
C HIS A 380 16.23 -13.50 -24.14
N GLY A 381 15.15 -12.84 -23.65
CA GLY A 381 13.78 -13.28 -23.77
C GLY A 381 12.83 -12.10 -23.80
N SER A 382 11.73 -12.24 -24.55
CA SER A 382 10.72 -11.19 -24.67
C SER A 382 9.34 -11.76 -24.92
N ALA A 383 8.31 -11.16 -24.30
CA ALA A 383 6.92 -11.53 -24.52
C ALA A 383 6.01 -10.30 -24.43
N VAL A 384 4.97 -10.28 -25.23
CA VAL A 384 3.81 -9.41 -25.03
C VAL A 384 2.66 -10.24 -24.48
N PHE A 385 2.08 -9.78 -23.40
CA PHE A 385 0.81 -10.29 -22.90
C PHE A 385 -0.26 -9.21 -23.00
N GLN A 386 -1.39 -9.57 -23.60
CA GLN A 386 -2.54 -8.70 -23.74
C GLN A 386 -3.79 -9.36 -23.17
N ARG A 387 -4.55 -8.61 -22.39
CA ARG A 387 -5.86 -9.01 -21.86
C ARG A 387 -6.85 -7.86 -22.05
N GLY A 388 -7.73 -7.99 -23.03
CA GLY A 388 -8.55 -6.88 -23.53
C GLY A 388 -7.67 -5.72 -23.98
N LEU A 389 -7.85 -4.54 -23.39
CA LEU A 389 -7.01 -3.35 -23.67
C LEU A 389 -5.73 -3.29 -22.81
N THR A 390 -5.58 -4.12 -21.80
CA THR A 390 -4.36 -4.15 -20.98
C THR A 390 -3.27 -4.92 -21.72
N GLN A 391 -2.14 -4.27 -21.99
CA GLN A 391 -1.01 -4.85 -22.72
C GLN A 391 0.31 -4.54 -22.01
N VAL A 392 1.14 -5.55 -21.83
CA VAL A 392 2.46 -5.47 -21.20
C VAL A 392 3.51 -6.17 -22.05
N LEU A 393 4.62 -5.51 -22.30
CA LEU A 393 5.85 -6.08 -22.86
C LEU A 393 6.76 -6.44 -21.70
N SER A 394 7.10 -7.70 -21.54
CA SER A 394 8.11 -8.15 -20.57
C SER A 394 9.38 -8.61 -21.31
N THR A 395 10.53 -8.20 -20.77
CA THR A 395 11.85 -8.57 -21.29
C THR A 395 12.68 -9.20 -20.20
N THR A 396 13.43 -10.24 -20.56
CA THR A 396 14.36 -10.94 -19.65
C THR A 396 15.80 -10.72 -20.08
N THR A 397 16.66 -10.41 -19.11
CA THR A 397 18.13 -10.33 -19.27
C THR A 397 18.79 -11.26 -18.27
N LEU A 398 19.72 -12.06 -18.74
CA LEU A 398 20.56 -12.94 -17.92
C LEU A 398 21.93 -12.28 -17.74
N GLY A 399 22.33 -12.09 -16.48
CA GLY A 399 23.60 -11.50 -16.08
C GLY A 399 24.51 -12.50 -15.40
N THR A 400 25.73 -12.08 -15.13
CA THR A 400 26.71 -12.84 -14.33
C THR A 400 26.44 -12.65 -12.83
N PRO A 401 27.00 -13.49 -11.95
CA PRO A 401 26.86 -13.30 -10.50
C PRO A 401 27.30 -11.90 -10.00
N SER A 402 28.23 -11.25 -10.68
CA SER A 402 28.65 -9.87 -10.35
C SER A 402 27.61 -8.78 -10.66
N ASP A 403 26.53 -9.13 -11.36
CA ASP A 403 25.42 -8.22 -11.66
C ASP A 403 24.32 -8.30 -10.57
N ALA A 404 24.50 -9.11 -9.51
CA ALA A 404 23.59 -9.17 -8.38
C ALA A 404 23.47 -7.79 -7.71
N GLN A 405 22.27 -7.45 -7.27
CA GLN A 405 22.06 -6.22 -6.52
C GLN A 405 22.53 -6.41 -5.07
N GLU A 406 23.45 -5.57 -4.64
CA GLU A 406 23.82 -5.46 -3.22
C GLU A 406 22.71 -4.73 -2.46
N LEU A 407 22.32 -5.28 -1.30
CA LEU A 407 21.33 -4.71 -0.42
C LEU A 407 22.02 -4.06 0.78
N ASP A 408 21.77 -2.76 0.99
CA ASP A 408 22.25 -1.98 2.15
C ASP A 408 21.02 -1.44 2.91
N ASP A 409 20.30 -2.37 3.56
CA ASP A 409 19.11 -2.09 4.38
C ASP A 409 19.16 -2.88 5.70
N LEU A 410 18.11 -2.89 6.50
CA LEU A 410 18.06 -3.61 7.78
C LEU A 410 17.86 -5.13 7.63
N ASN A 411 17.63 -5.63 6.42
CA ASN A 411 17.52 -7.06 6.17
C ASN A 411 18.90 -7.74 6.30
N PRO A 412 19.01 -8.91 6.92
CA PRO A 412 20.24 -9.69 6.95
C PRO A 412 20.69 -10.21 5.57
N SER A 413 19.80 -10.33 4.59
CA SER A 413 20.15 -10.69 3.21
C SER A 413 20.94 -9.57 2.54
N ASN A 414 22.10 -9.90 1.95
CA ASN A 414 23.03 -8.93 1.40
C ASN A 414 22.95 -8.81 -0.12
N GLU A 415 22.30 -9.73 -0.83
CA GLU A 415 22.23 -9.74 -2.29
C GLU A 415 20.87 -10.21 -2.81
N LYS A 416 20.52 -9.70 -3.99
CA LYS A 416 19.32 -10.08 -4.74
C LYS A 416 19.73 -10.48 -6.16
N THR A 417 19.41 -11.71 -6.55
CA THR A 417 19.79 -12.30 -7.84
C THR A 417 18.65 -12.35 -8.85
N TYR A 418 17.41 -12.16 -8.39
CA TYR A 418 16.24 -11.96 -9.24
C TYR A 418 15.70 -10.54 -9.06
N LEU A 419 15.56 -9.82 -10.15
CA LEU A 419 15.13 -8.43 -10.19
C LEU A 419 13.93 -8.29 -11.11
N HIS A 420 12.83 -7.74 -10.62
CA HIS A 420 11.66 -7.46 -11.43
C HIS A 420 11.33 -5.96 -11.41
N HIS A 421 11.62 -5.27 -12.49
CA HIS A 421 11.30 -3.86 -12.66
C HIS A 421 10.01 -3.68 -13.47
N TYR A 422 9.22 -2.70 -13.08
CA TYR A 422 7.93 -2.39 -13.70
C TYR A 422 7.88 -0.90 -14.03
N ASN A 423 7.53 -0.58 -15.27
CA ASN A 423 7.40 0.79 -15.74
C ASN A 423 5.97 1.06 -16.25
N PHE A 424 5.44 2.23 -15.87
CA PHE A 424 4.10 2.67 -16.24
C PHE A 424 4.17 4.04 -16.93
N PRO A 425 4.54 4.10 -18.22
CA PRO A 425 4.67 5.36 -18.92
C PRO A 425 3.31 6.03 -19.18
N PRO A 426 3.25 7.37 -19.26
CA PRO A 426 2.00 8.12 -19.42
C PRO A 426 1.17 7.72 -20.63
N PHE A 427 1.81 7.33 -21.74
CA PHE A 427 1.10 6.91 -22.96
C PHE A 427 0.24 5.65 -22.74
N SER A 428 0.54 4.82 -21.72
CA SER A 428 -0.23 3.62 -21.41
C SER A 428 -1.69 3.90 -21.05
N VAL A 429 -1.98 5.12 -20.61
CA VAL A 429 -3.34 5.62 -20.32
C VAL A 429 -3.74 6.80 -21.22
N GLY A 430 -2.96 7.10 -22.26
CA GLY A 430 -3.22 8.18 -23.20
C GLY A 430 -2.93 9.59 -22.66
N GLU A 431 -2.10 9.70 -21.62
CA GLU A 431 -1.70 10.97 -21.01
C GLU A 431 -0.35 11.45 -21.52
N THR A 432 -0.14 12.78 -21.44
CA THR A 432 1.16 13.43 -21.67
C THR A 432 1.70 13.96 -20.35
N LYS A 433 2.79 13.38 -19.85
CA LYS A 433 3.46 13.79 -18.62
C LYS A 433 4.99 13.65 -18.79
N PRO A 434 5.81 14.46 -18.09
CA PRO A 434 7.25 14.24 -18.04
C PRO A 434 7.59 12.86 -17.51
N LEU A 435 8.54 12.17 -18.16
CA LEU A 435 9.08 10.92 -17.64
C LEU A 435 9.92 11.22 -16.39
N ARG A 436 9.64 10.51 -15.32
CA ARG A 436 10.33 10.61 -14.02
C ARG A 436 10.82 9.23 -13.58
N SER A 437 11.59 9.21 -12.50
CA SER A 437 11.94 7.93 -11.84
C SER A 437 10.65 7.19 -11.42
N PRO A 438 10.69 5.85 -11.34
CA PRO A 438 9.55 5.05 -10.87
C PRO A 438 9.01 5.54 -9.54
N GLY A 439 7.70 5.71 -9.48
CA GLY A 439 6.99 6.08 -8.25
C GLY A 439 6.71 4.87 -7.35
N ARG A 440 6.18 5.12 -6.16
CA ARG A 440 5.84 4.07 -5.18
C ARG A 440 4.89 3.00 -5.75
N ARG A 441 3.97 3.38 -6.64
CA ARG A 441 3.04 2.45 -7.28
C ARG A 441 3.76 1.48 -8.21
N GLU A 442 4.69 1.99 -9.01
CA GLU A 442 5.47 1.18 -9.95
C GLU A 442 6.37 0.19 -9.21
N ILE A 443 7.04 0.64 -8.15
CA ILE A 443 7.85 -0.22 -7.27
C ILE A 443 6.97 -1.32 -6.64
N GLY A 444 5.80 -0.97 -6.12
CA GLY A 444 4.89 -1.95 -5.52
C GLY A 444 4.33 -2.98 -6.51
N HIS A 445 4.07 -2.58 -7.77
CA HIS A 445 3.63 -3.51 -8.81
C HIS A 445 4.76 -4.44 -9.26
N GLY A 446 6.00 -3.91 -9.37
CA GLY A 446 7.20 -4.71 -9.63
C GLY A 446 7.43 -5.76 -8.55
N ALA A 447 7.40 -5.35 -7.29
CA ALA A 447 7.59 -6.23 -6.14
C ALA A 447 6.51 -7.34 -6.04
N LEU A 448 5.25 -7.04 -6.39
CA LEU A 448 4.21 -8.06 -6.44
C LEU A 448 4.49 -9.10 -7.53
N ALA A 449 4.87 -8.66 -8.73
CA ALA A 449 5.22 -9.56 -9.81
C ALA A 449 6.50 -10.37 -9.53
N GLU A 450 7.47 -9.75 -8.88
CA GLU A 450 8.69 -10.42 -8.41
C GLU A 450 8.36 -11.53 -7.43
N ARG A 451 7.61 -11.22 -6.37
CA ARG A 451 7.17 -12.16 -5.34
C ARG A 451 6.40 -13.34 -5.93
N ALA A 452 5.57 -13.08 -6.94
CA ALA A 452 4.81 -14.12 -7.63
C ALA A 452 5.70 -15.16 -8.35
N LEU A 453 6.88 -14.75 -8.85
CA LEU A 453 7.74 -15.59 -9.68
C LEU A 453 8.88 -16.27 -8.91
N ILE A 454 9.33 -15.69 -7.79
CA ILE A 454 10.42 -16.25 -6.97
C ILE A 454 10.25 -17.75 -6.66
N PRO A 455 9.06 -18.26 -6.27
CA PRO A 455 8.92 -19.68 -5.89
C PRO A 455 9.14 -20.67 -7.03
N VAL A 456 8.99 -20.21 -8.27
CA VAL A 456 9.13 -21.07 -9.46
C VAL A 456 10.45 -20.92 -10.19
N LEU A 457 11.32 -20.02 -9.74
CA LEU A 457 12.66 -19.88 -10.31
C LEU A 457 13.52 -21.13 -10.02
N PRO A 458 14.49 -21.45 -10.90
CA PRO A 458 15.47 -22.49 -10.62
C PRO A 458 16.36 -22.10 -9.45
N ASN A 459 16.98 -23.09 -8.82
CA ASN A 459 17.98 -22.86 -7.80
C ASN A 459 19.27 -22.30 -8.43
N LYS A 460 20.10 -21.59 -7.63
CA LYS A 460 21.34 -20.96 -8.10
C LYS A 460 22.36 -22.00 -8.62
N GLU A 461 22.35 -23.21 -8.08
CA GLU A 461 23.21 -24.31 -8.49
C GLU A 461 22.85 -24.83 -9.88
N ASP A 462 21.56 -24.87 -10.21
CA ASP A 462 21.04 -25.37 -11.48
C ASP A 462 21.06 -24.29 -12.58
N PHE A 463 20.96 -23.01 -12.19
CA PHE A 463 20.92 -21.88 -13.11
C PHE A 463 21.68 -20.67 -12.52
N PRO A 464 23.01 -20.61 -12.64
CA PRO A 464 23.88 -19.65 -11.94
C PRO A 464 23.91 -18.25 -12.58
N TYR A 465 22.77 -17.74 -13.02
CA TYR A 465 22.62 -16.40 -13.60
C TYR A 465 21.88 -15.47 -12.67
N VAL A 466 22.25 -14.20 -12.72
CA VAL A 466 21.37 -13.12 -12.25
C VAL A 466 20.31 -12.89 -13.32
N VAL A 467 19.06 -12.88 -12.91
CA VAL A 467 17.92 -12.73 -13.81
C VAL A 467 17.25 -11.37 -13.58
N ARG A 468 17.20 -10.54 -14.61
CA ARG A 468 16.47 -9.28 -14.57
C ARG A 468 15.30 -9.29 -15.54
N VAL A 469 14.10 -9.11 -15.04
CA VAL A 469 12.89 -8.90 -15.84
C VAL A 469 12.48 -7.43 -15.79
N VAL A 470 12.08 -6.89 -16.95
CA VAL A 470 11.48 -5.55 -17.03
C VAL A 470 10.13 -5.67 -17.71
N SER A 471 9.08 -5.21 -17.01
CA SER A 471 7.73 -5.15 -17.54
C SER A 471 7.38 -3.70 -17.91
N GLU A 472 7.20 -3.45 -19.21
CA GLU A 472 6.79 -2.17 -19.78
C GLU A 472 5.28 -2.19 -20.06
N VAL A 473 4.52 -1.35 -19.40
CA VAL A 473 3.08 -1.24 -19.64
C VAL A 473 2.83 -0.44 -20.90
N LEU A 474 2.34 -1.09 -21.95
CA LEU A 474 2.04 -0.45 -23.23
C LEU A 474 0.61 0.13 -23.26
N SER A 475 -0.33 -0.52 -22.58
CA SER A 475 -1.72 -0.05 -22.45
C SER A 475 -2.34 -0.55 -21.15
N SER A 476 -3.19 0.26 -20.52
CA SER A 476 -3.79 -0.05 -19.22
C SER A 476 -5.31 0.16 -19.19
N ASN A 477 -6.03 -0.91 -18.84
CA ASN A 477 -7.44 -0.87 -18.45
C ASN A 477 -7.73 -1.89 -17.32
N GLY A 478 -7.03 -1.77 -16.21
CA GLY A 478 -7.14 -2.64 -15.03
C GLY A 478 -6.11 -3.76 -15.01
N SER A 479 -5.55 -3.98 -13.82
CA SER A 479 -4.59 -5.03 -13.45
C SER A 479 -3.42 -5.26 -14.40
N THR A 480 -2.60 -4.22 -14.56
CA THR A 480 -1.34 -4.33 -15.29
C THR A 480 -0.29 -5.16 -14.54
N SER A 481 -0.35 -5.22 -13.20
CA SER A 481 0.55 -6.06 -12.40
C SER A 481 0.37 -7.55 -12.69
N MET A 482 -0.88 -8.02 -12.81
CA MET A 482 -1.15 -9.42 -13.15
C MET A 482 -0.82 -9.71 -14.62
N ALA A 483 -1.00 -8.75 -15.52
CA ALA A 483 -0.50 -8.85 -16.89
C ALA A 483 1.04 -8.94 -16.93
N SER A 484 1.74 -8.23 -16.02
CA SER A 484 3.20 -8.35 -15.89
C SER A 484 3.63 -9.73 -15.41
N VAL A 485 2.92 -10.34 -14.45
CA VAL A 485 3.18 -11.73 -14.02
C VAL A 485 3.10 -12.69 -15.20
N CYS A 486 2.01 -12.63 -15.97
CA CYS A 486 1.82 -13.52 -17.14
C CYS A 486 2.88 -13.27 -18.22
N GLY A 487 3.14 -12.01 -18.58
CA GLY A 487 4.15 -11.64 -19.56
C GLY A 487 5.56 -12.04 -19.15
N SER A 488 5.89 -11.88 -17.88
CA SER A 488 7.21 -12.23 -17.34
C SER A 488 7.44 -13.72 -17.27
N THR A 489 6.42 -14.53 -16.94
CA THR A 489 6.50 -16.00 -17.06
C THR A 489 6.91 -16.41 -18.45
N MET A 490 6.26 -15.86 -19.49
CA MET A 490 6.57 -16.17 -20.89
C MET A 490 7.95 -15.66 -21.31
N ALA A 491 8.34 -14.44 -20.91
CA ALA A 491 9.65 -13.86 -21.25
C ALA A 491 10.82 -14.62 -20.58
N LEU A 492 10.62 -15.15 -19.38
CA LEU A 492 11.58 -16.03 -18.70
C LEU A 492 11.74 -17.35 -19.45
N MET A 493 10.64 -17.95 -19.88
CA MET A 493 10.66 -19.20 -20.67
C MET A 493 11.31 -18.98 -22.05
N ASP A 494 11.04 -17.84 -22.71
CA ASP A 494 11.67 -17.47 -23.99
C ASP A 494 13.19 -17.27 -23.83
N ALA A 495 13.65 -16.80 -22.67
CA ALA A 495 15.07 -16.68 -22.32
C ALA A 495 15.74 -18.01 -21.96
N GLY A 496 14.98 -19.11 -21.91
CA GLY A 496 15.48 -20.44 -21.55
C GLY A 496 15.66 -20.65 -20.05
N VAL A 497 15.05 -19.82 -19.19
CA VAL A 497 15.04 -20.03 -17.74
C VAL A 497 14.17 -21.27 -17.43
N PRO A 498 14.71 -22.32 -16.77
CA PRO A 498 13.97 -23.54 -16.47
C PRO A 498 13.05 -23.36 -15.27
N LEU A 499 11.90 -22.67 -15.49
CA LEU A 499 10.91 -22.47 -14.45
C LEU A 499 10.33 -23.81 -13.95
N LYS A 500 10.14 -23.93 -12.63
CA LYS A 500 9.54 -25.12 -12.00
C LYS A 500 8.06 -25.29 -12.37
N ALA A 501 7.37 -24.18 -12.63
CA ALA A 501 5.96 -24.14 -13.05
C ALA A 501 5.66 -22.79 -13.73
N MET A 502 4.58 -22.73 -14.50
CA MET A 502 4.06 -21.47 -15.04
C MET A 502 3.24 -20.75 -13.95
N VAL A 503 3.44 -19.44 -13.88
CA VAL A 503 2.66 -18.57 -13.00
C VAL A 503 1.73 -17.70 -13.83
N SER A 504 0.49 -17.63 -13.43
CA SER A 504 -0.47 -16.67 -13.96
C SER A 504 -1.09 -15.84 -12.83
N GLY A 505 -1.82 -14.78 -13.17
CA GLY A 505 -2.47 -13.95 -12.16
C GLY A 505 -3.75 -13.32 -12.66
N ALA A 506 -4.71 -13.19 -11.75
CA ALA A 506 -6.00 -12.55 -11.97
C ALA A 506 -6.23 -11.42 -10.96
N ALA A 507 -6.97 -10.38 -11.38
CA ALA A 507 -7.47 -9.36 -10.48
C ALA A 507 -8.95 -9.59 -10.24
N MET A 508 -9.28 -9.84 -8.98
CA MET A 508 -10.63 -10.00 -8.50
C MET A 508 -11.14 -8.67 -7.98
N GLY A 509 -12.42 -8.43 -8.12
CA GLY A 509 -13.11 -7.30 -7.53
C GLY A 509 -14.35 -7.75 -6.78
N LEU A 510 -14.96 -6.81 -6.09
CA LEU A 510 -16.15 -7.07 -5.31
C LEU A 510 -17.09 -5.87 -5.35
N VAL A 511 -18.38 -6.16 -5.42
CA VAL A 511 -19.46 -5.19 -5.24
C VAL A 511 -20.38 -5.71 -4.14
N LYS A 512 -20.60 -4.89 -3.09
CA LYS A 512 -21.44 -5.22 -1.94
C LYS A 512 -22.55 -4.17 -1.79
N GLU A 513 -23.81 -4.58 -1.85
CA GLU A 513 -24.98 -3.73 -1.57
C GLU A 513 -25.85 -4.41 -0.51
N GLY A 514 -25.86 -3.84 0.70
CA GLY A 514 -26.47 -4.49 1.85
C GLY A 514 -25.83 -5.86 2.12
N ASP A 515 -26.65 -6.91 2.12
CA ASP A 515 -26.21 -8.30 2.30
C ASP A 515 -25.82 -9.01 1.00
N GLN A 516 -26.06 -8.37 -0.15
CA GLN A 516 -25.72 -8.95 -1.45
C GLN A 516 -24.27 -8.65 -1.82
N VAL A 517 -23.52 -9.70 -2.15
CA VAL A 517 -22.12 -9.63 -2.58
C VAL A 517 -21.98 -10.29 -3.95
N ARG A 518 -21.24 -9.66 -4.86
CA ARG A 518 -20.82 -10.24 -6.15
C ARG A 518 -19.31 -10.11 -6.29
N ILE A 519 -18.65 -11.24 -6.53
CA ILE A 519 -17.23 -11.31 -6.82
C ILE A 519 -17.05 -11.27 -8.34
N LEU A 520 -16.11 -10.46 -8.81
CA LEU A 520 -15.83 -10.25 -10.24
C LEU A 520 -14.44 -10.76 -10.56
N THR A 521 -14.32 -11.60 -11.58
CA THR A 521 -13.01 -12.04 -12.09
C THR A 521 -12.51 -11.10 -13.18
N ASP A 522 -11.23 -10.76 -13.16
CA ASP A 522 -10.57 -9.90 -14.14
C ASP A 522 -11.25 -8.54 -14.29
N ILE A 523 -11.18 -7.74 -13.23
CA ILE A 523 -11.77 -6.40 -13.21
C ILE A 523 -11.05 -5.43 -14.15
N GLN A 524 -11.81 -4.55 -14.77
CA GLN A 524 -11.30 -3.41 -15.54
C GLN A 524 -11.31 -2.12 -14.71
N GLY A 525 -10.67 -1.07 -15.24
CA GLY A 525 -10.42 0.16 -14.47
C GLY A 525 -11.64 0.83 -13.85
N ILE A 526 -12.81 0.82 -14.49
CA ILE A 526 -14.04 1.39 -13.94
C ILE A 526 -14.59 0.52 -12.78
N GLU A 527 -14.46 -0.80 -12.87
CA GLU A 527 -14.89 -1.73 -11.83
C GLU A 527 -13.96 -1.69 -10.61
N ASP A 528 -12.65 -1.50 -10.83
CA ASP A 528 -11.72 -1.15 -9.75
C ASP A 528 -12.12 0.18 -9.08
N PHE A 529 -12.35 1.23 -9.86
CA PHE A 529 -12.63 2.57 -9.32
C PHE A 529 -13.94 2.66 -8.51
N LEU A 530 -15.01 1.98 -8.96
CA LEU A 530 -16.35 2.03 -8.36
C LEU A 530 -16.69 0.80 -7.48
N GLY A 531 -15.85 -0.23 -7.49
CA GLY A 531 -15.98 -1.41 -6.64
C GLY A 531 -15.49 -1.19 -5.21
N ASP A 532 -15.60 -2.23 -4.38
CA ASP A 532 -15.27 -2.19 -2.95
C ASP A 532 -13.97 -2.92 -2.61
N MET A 533 -13.42 -3.70 -3.53
CA MET A 533 -12.19 -4.48 -3.36
C MET A 533 -11.37 -4.50 -4.66
N ASP A 534 -10.06 -4.41 -4.54
CA ASP A 534 -9.06 -4.78 -5.55
C ASP A 534 -8.20 -5.91 -4.99
N PHE A 535 -8.35 -7.11 -5.53
CA PHE A 535 -7.72 -8.30 -5.02
C PHE A 535 -6.96 -9.02 -6.13
N LYS A 536 -5.65 -9.03 -6.03
CA LYS A 536 -4.74 -9.65 -6.99
C LYS A 536 -4.25 -10.98 -6.45
N VAL A 537 -4.44 -12.04 -7.20
CA VAL A 537 -4.00 -13.40 -6.88
C VAL A 537 -3.13 -13.91 -8.01
N ALA A 538 -1.94 -14.38 -7.68
CA ALA A 538 -1.04 -15.05 -8.62
C ALA A 538 -0.68 -16.44 -8.07
N GLY A 539 -0.55 -17.40 -8.98
CA GLY A 539 -0.26 -18.77 -8.59
C GLY A 539 0.05 -19.69 -9.77
N THR A 540 0.30 -20.93 -9.43
CA THR A 540 0.50 -22.06 -10.34
C THR A 540 -0.69 -23.03 -10.24
N GLU A 541 -0.66 -24.13 -10.97
CA GLU A 541 -1.66 -25.20 -10.81
C GLU A 541 -1.65 -25.83 -9.41
N LYS A 542 -0.54 -25.70 -8.65
CA LYS A 542 -0.38 -26.27 -7.31
C LYS A 542 -0.91 -25.39 -6.21
N GLY A 543 -0.90 -24.06 -6.41
CA GLY A 543 -1.33 -23.12 -5.39
C GLY A 543 -0.77 -21.70 -5.59
N ILE A 544 -1.00 -20.88 -4.60
CA ILE A 544 -0.72 -19.44 -4.58
C ILE A 544 0.77 -19.17 -4.45
N THR A 545 1.25 -18.19 -5.22
CA THR A 545 2.63 -17.66 -5.10
C THR A 545 2.67 -16.22 -4.61
N ALA A 546 1.65 -15.40 -4.92
CA ALA A 546 1.54 -14.05 -4.38
C ALA A 546 0.09 -13.59 -4.32
N LEU A 547 -0.17 -12.72 -3.36
CA LEU A 547 -1.49 -12.21 -3.06
C LEU A 547 -1.41 -10.75 -2.61
N GLN A 548 -2.31 -9.89 -3.12
CA GLN A 548 -2.41 -8.51 -2.67
C GLN A 548 -3.88 -8.07 -2.69
N MET A 549 -4.43 -7.73 -1.53
CA MET A 549 -5.80 -7.26 -1.37
C MET A 549 -5.84 -5.85 -0.79
N ASP A 550 -6.65 -5.00 -1.40
CA ASP A 550 -6.95 -3.64 -0.96
C ASP A 550 -8.46 -3.48 -0.83
N MET A 551 -8.92 -3.15 0.37
CA MET A 551 -10.31 -2.85 0.61
C MET A 551 -10.58 -1.35 0.49
N LYS A 552 -11.79 -0.99 0.03
CA LYS A 552 -12.30 0.39 0.00
C LYS A 552 -13.46 0.58 0.99
N ILE A 553 -13.75 -0.46 1.76
CA ILE A 553 -14.72 -0.49 2.86
C ILE A 553 -14.03 -0.97 4.13
N THR A 554 -14.68 -0.83 5.28
CA THR A 554 -14.09 -1.07 6.62
C THR A 554 -13.70 -2.51 6.92
N GLY A 555 -14.05 -3.47 6.06
CA GLY A 555 -13.66 -4.86 6.17
C GLY A 555 -14.60 -5.82 5.44
N LEU A 556 -14.15 -7.06 5.25
CA LEU A 556 -14.92 -8.18 4.70
C LEU A 556 -14.87 -9.39 5.63
N PRO A 557 -15.96 -10.17 5.69
CA PRO A 557 -15.94 -11.49 6.33
C PRO A 557 -14.98 -12.46 5.64
N MET A 558 -14.29 -13.30 6.40
CA MET A 558 -13.35 -14.30 5.90
C MET A 558 -13.94 -15.23 4.83
N ALA A 559 -15.22 -15.64 4.99
CA ALA A 559 -15.90 -16.46 3.99
C ALA A 559 -15.93 -15.83 2.59
N THR A 560 -16.06 -14.50 2.49
CA THR A 560 -16.04 -13.78 1.21
C THR A 560 -14.64 -13.72 0.61
N ILE A 561 -13.62 -13.53 1.44
CA ILE A 561 -12.21 -13.54 1.01
C ILE A 561 -11.86 -14.92 0.48
N GLY A 562 -12.23 -15.99 1.20
CA GLY A 562 -12.02 -17.36 0.75
C GLY A 562 -12.71 -17.69 -0.58
N GLN A 563 -13.95 -17.22 -0.78
CA GLN A 563 -14.62 -17.36 -2.08
C GLN A 563 -13.87 -16.64 -3.22
N ALA A 564 -13.35 -15.43 -2.96
CA ALA A 564 -12.59 -14.69 -3.97
C ALA A 564 -11.28 -15.37 -4.35
N ILE A 565 -10.56 -15.96 -3.37
CA ILE A 565 -9.34 -16.75 -3.60
C ILE A 565 -9.64 -17.98 -4.45
N ASN A 566 -10.64 -18.77 -4.07
CA ASN A 566 -11.03 -19.98 -4.81
C ASN A 566 -11.52 -19.64 -6.23
N GLN A 567 -12.28 -18.56 -6.42
CA GLN A 567 -12.73 -18.12 -7.73
C GLN A 567 -11.56 -17.64 -8.61
N ALA A 568 -10.52 -17.01 -8.02
CA ALA A 568 -9.31 -16.62 -8.76
C ALA A 568 -8.56 -17.83 -9.28
N GLN A 569 -8.40 -18.86 -8.50
CA GLN A 569 -7.75 -20.12 -8.91
C GLN A 569 -8.54 -20.85 -9.98
#